data_7496bedf6f743907044c1733768afe61
#
_entry.id   7496bedf6f743907044c1733768afe61
#
_cell.length_a   1.000
_cell.length_b   1.000
_cell.length_c   1.000
_cell.angle_alpha   90.00
_cell.angle_beta   90.00
_cell.angle_gamma   90.00
#
_symmetry.space_group_name_H-M   'P 1'
#
loop_
_entity.id
_entity.type
_entity.pdbx_description
1 polymer ?
#
loop_
_entity_poly.entity_id
_entity_poly.type
_entity_poly.pdbx_seq_one_letter_code
_entity_poly.pdbx_strand_id
1 'polypeptide(L)'
;MTEAYDHSPDEVESREELDYHLAKGSLAGLTIQGLALDRDPPDLSTVDVSNTLFVACRITDPELVADLTRRGAIVVPDLHNRLYPTHPSRLYAPEDLAAGHRNGFEGLYDTRVYRHFVAHGGALADIREALAQRLHDHGIDDALNDTIDAWTAASGGPVIGVMGGHAEPRGSRAYRHAAEIGRRLAVAGCLVVTGGGPGVMEAANLGAAASTAQPEHLTTLIDQLAAAPRFDDGDAYTRKALEVRELLPPEGAADAVAWARHGGLSVPTWLYGHEPANLFAARIAKYFSNAIREDTILRLARGGLVFAAGRAGTVQEVFQAATKAFYATDGASGPFVFLDTEFWTGTLPVEKLLRPLLADSPYGDLAKLVHVTDDVDEAVELLRHGAPATARDTQRTTP
;
A
#
# COMPACT_ATOMS: atom_id res chain seq x y z
N MET A 1 20.34 23.19 -0.05
CA MET A 1 20.37 21.90 -0.76
C MET A 1 20.08 20.85 0.30
N THR A 2 18.85 20.39 0.35
CA THR A 2 18.44 19.28 1.18
C THR A 2 19.00 18.03 0.50
N GLU A 3 19.93 17.34 1.19
CA GLU A 3 20.26 15.97 0.82
C GLU A 3 18.95 15.20 0.81
N ALA A 4 18.50 14.78 -0.37
CA ALA A 4 17.40 13.86 -0.51
C ALA A 4 17.80 12.62 0.28
N TYR A 5 16.90 12.09 1.10
CA TYR A 5 17.08 10.84 1.81
C TYR A 5 17.21 9.73 0.77
N ASP A 6 18.44 9.37 0.45
CA ASP A 6 18.77 8.20 -0.34
C ASP A 6 18.74 7.00 0.62
N HIS A 7 17.64 6.26 0.61
CA HIS A 7 17.46 5.07 1.45
C HIS A 7 18.10 3.82 0.86
N SER A 8 18.46 3.87 -0.41
CA SER A 8 19.16 2.82 -1.14
C SER A 8 20.38 3.43 -1.83
N PRO A 9 21.49 3.66 -1.13
CA PRO A 9 22.65 4.37 -1.65
C PRO A 9 23.28 3.75 -2.91
N ASP A 10 22.90 2.51 -3.21
CA ASP A 10 23.34 1.76 -4.40
C ASP A 10 22.32 1.80 -5.55
N GLU A 11 21.19 2.53 -5.41
CA GLU A 11 20.14 2.66 -6.42
C GLU A 11 20.14 4.05 -7.05
N VAL A 12 19.82 4.09 -8.36
CA VAL A 12 19.77 5.30 -9.19
C VAL A 12 18.46 5.28 -9.97
N GLU A 13 17.54 6.16 -9.61
CA GLU A 13 16.17 6.20 -10.11
C GLU A 13 15.84 7.46 -10.90
N SER A 14 16.71 8.45 -10.85
CA SER A 14 16.55 9.70 -11.56
C SER A 14 17.71 9.97 -12.53
N ARG A 15 17.43 10.79 -13.54
CA ARG A 15 18.47 11.25 -14.47
C ARG A 15 19.51 12.11 -13.74
N GLU A 16 19.13 12.87 -12.74
CA GLU A 16 20.02 13.72 -11.96
C GLU A 16 21.03 12.89 -11.15
N GLU A 17 20.58 11.83 -10.50
CA GLU A 17 21.45 10.87 -9.80
C GLU A 17 22.39 10.16 -10.76
N LEU A 18 21.85 9.69 -11.90
CA LEU A 18 22.68 9.07 -12.95
C LEU A 18 23.79 10.03 -13.38
N ASP A 19 23.46 11.28 -13.71
CA ASP A 19 24.43 12.27 -14.15
C ASP A 19 25.49 12.60 -13.07
N TYR A 20 25.09 12.57 -11.79
CA TYR A 20 26.04 12.71 -10.67
C TYR A 20 27.07 11.58 -10.63
N HIS A 21 26.64 10.33 -10.81
CA HIS A 21 27.56 9.19 -10.83
C HIS A 21 28.41 9.14 -12.12
N LEU A 22 27.83 9.51 -13.26
CA LEU A 22 28.55 9.65 -14.52
C LEU A 22 29.68 10.66 -14.41
N ALA A 23 29.46 11.80 -13.75
CA ALA A 23 30.50 12.79 -13.51
C ALA A 23 31.66 12.26 -12.65
N LYS A 24 31.43 11.21 -11.85
CA LYS A 24 32.48 10.51 -11.11
C LYS A 24 33.18 9.42 -11.92
N GLY A 25 32.69 9.09 -13.11
CA GLY A 25 33.26 8.10 -14.01
C GLY A 25 32.98 6.65 -13.63
N SER A 26 32.09 6.37 -12.68
CA SER A 26 31.79 5.00 -12.25
C SER A 26 30.32 4.83 -11.85
N LEU A 27 29.73 3.74 -12.34
CA LEU A 27 28.47 3.14 -11.94
C LEU A 27 28.67 1.78 -11.29
N ALA A 28 29.93 1.40 -11.01
CA ALA A 28 30.26 0.06 -10.54
C ALA A 28 29.52 -0.31 -9.25
N GLY A 29 28.82 -1.44 -9.29
CA GLY A 29 28.02 -1.97 -8.17
C GLY A 29 26.66 -1.29 -7.97
N LEU A 30 26.32 -0.26 -8.75
CA LEU A 30 25.04 0.43 -8.63
C LEU A 30 23.91 -0.31 -9.38
N THR A 31 22.68 -0.08 -8.93
CA THR A 31 21.45 -0.48 -9.63
C THR A 31 20.81 0.75 -10.29
N ILE A 32 20.71 0.74 -11.60
CA ILE A 32 20.06 1.79 -12.40
C ILE A 32 18.67 1.27 -12.77
N GLN A 33 17.60 1.91 -12.34
CA GLN A 33 16.27 1.36 -12.48
C GLN A 33 15.25 2.32 -13.07
N GLY A 34 14.40 1.78 -13.98
CA GLY A 34 13.23 2.47 -14.53
C GLY A 34 13.53 3.62 -15.50
N LEU A 35 14.78 3.92 -15.84
CA LEU A 35 15.14 5.09 -16.62
C LEU A 35 14.92 4.93 -18.14
N ALA A 36 14.41 6.01 -18.76
CA ALA A 36 14.23 6.09 -20.22
C ALA A 36 15.52 6.55 -20.91
N LEU A 37 16.51 5.67 -21.00
CA LEU A 37 17.84 5.97 -21.56
C LEU A 37 17.87 6.02 -23.09
N ASP A 38 16.75 5.70 -23.76
CA ASP A 38 16.58 5.76 -25.22
C ASP A 38 16.32 7.19 -25.74
N ARG A 39 15.77 8.07 -24.91
CA ARG A 39 15.40 9.44 -25.32
C ARG A 39 16.56 10.42 -25.22
N ASP A 40 17.42 10.23 -24.26
CA ASP A 40 18.61 11.03 -24.00
C ASP A 40 19.71 10.09 -23.48
N PRO A 41 20.32 9.29 -24.39
CA PRO A 41 21.29 8.26 -24.00
C PRO A 41 22.53 8.91 -23.38
N PRO A 42 22.94 8.46 -22.19
CA PRO A 42 24.19 8.92 -21.59
C PRO A 42 25.39 8.33 -22.32
N ASP A 43 26.50 9.06 -22.31
CA ASP A 43 27.79 8.46 -22.78
C ASP A 43 28.36 7.54 -21.69
N LEU A 44 28.23 6.25 -21.91
CA LEU A 44 28.72 5.20 -21.03
C LEU A 44 30.07 4.61 -21.50
N SER A 45 30.66 5.14 -22.57
CA SER A 45 31.83 4.52 -23.24
C SER A 45 33.07 4.43 -22.35
N THR A 46 33.26 5.38 -21.44
CA THR A 46 34.45 5.45 -20.56
C THR A 46 34.11 5.20 -19.08
N VAL A 47 32.84 5.00 -18.76
CA VAL A 47 32.35 4.84 -17.39
C VAL A 47 32.57 3.40 -16.94
N ASP A 48 33.07 3.19 -15.71
CA ASP A 48 33.14 1.85 -15.13
C ASP A 48 31.72 1.33 -14.82
N VAL A 49 31.31 0.26 -15.47
CA VAL A 49 30.01 -0.40 -15.33
C VAL A 49 30.13 -1.81 -14.76
N SER A 50 31.27 -2.15 -14.15
CA SER A 50 31.47 -3.47 -13.57
C SER A 50 30.45 -3.74 -12.46
N ASN A 51 29.77 -4.90 -12.54
CA ASN A 51 28.72 -5.29 -11.59
C ASN A 51 27.55 -4.27 -11.47
N THR A 52 27.35 -3.41 -12.47
CA THR A 52 26.18 -2.52 -12.53
C THR A 52 24.96 -3.31 -12.99
N LEU A 53 23.81 -3.13 -12.33
CA LEU A 53 22.54 -3.69 -12.76
C LEU A 53 21.70 -2.58 -13.44
N PHE A 54 21.36 -2.78 -14.70
CA PHE A 54 20.33 -1.98 -15.38
C PHE A 54 19.04 -2.78 -15.38
N VAL A 55 18.02 -2.36 -14.62
CA VAL A 55 16.73 -3.05 -14.53
C VAL A 55 15.60 -2.17 -15.02
N ALA A 56 14.76 -2.72 -15.89
CA ALA A 56 13.63 -2.01 -16.50
C ALA A 56 14.00 -0.68 -17.18
N CYS A 57 15.28 -0.47 -17.48
CA CYS A 57 15.75 0.69 -18.24
C CYS A 57 15.41 0.52 -19.72
N ARG A 58 14.96 1.59 -20.35
CA ARG A 58 14.68 1.61 -21.78
C ARG A 58 15.96 1.92 -22.54
N ILE A 59 16.62 0.86 -23.02
CA ILE A 59 17.83 0.92 -23.87
C ILE A 59 17.45 0.26 -25.19
N THR A 60 17.38 1.04 -26.27
CA THR A 60 16.95 0.54 -27.59
C THR A 60 18.10 0.14 -28.49
N ASP A 61 19.33 0.53 -28.16
CA ASP A 61 20.53 0.17 -28.91
C ASP A 61 21.09 -1.21 -28.46
N PRO A 62 20.99 -2.25 -29.31
CA PRO A 62 21.49 -3.58 -28.95
C PRO A 62 23.02 -3.64 -28.87
N GLU A 63 23.75 -2.73 -29.57
CA GLU A 63 25.21 -2.69 -29.50
C GLU A 63 25.67 -2.16 -28.13
N LEU A 64 24.96 -1.13 -27.61
CA LEU A 64 25.19 -0.63 -26.26
C LEU A 64 24.92 -1.71 -25.21
N VAL A 65 23.81 -2.45 -25.30
CA VAL A 65 23.51 -3.56 -24.39
C VAL A 65 24.61 -4.62 -24.40
N ALA A 66 25.08 -4.99 -25.60
CA ALA A 66 26.16 -5.95 -25.75
C ALA A 66 27.50 -5.43 -25.19
N ASP A 67 27.79 -4.15 -25.34
CA ASP A 67 28.96 -3.50 -24.78
C ASP A 67 28.92 -3.46 -23.25
N LEU A 68 27.85 -2.98 -22.66
CA LEU A 68 27.64 -2.96 -21.20
C LEU A 68 27.82 -4.36 -20.61
N THR A 69 27.21 -5.38 -21.23
CA THR A 69 27.32 -6.77 -20.77
C THR A 69 28.75 -7.28 -20.84
N ARG A 70 29.50 -7.01 -21.92
CA ARG A 70 30.91 -7.38 -22.05
C ARG A 70 31.78 -6.73 -20.97
N ARG A 71 31.42 -5.53 -20.53
CA ARG A 71 32.14 -4.77 -19.51
C ARG A 71 31.70 -5.13 -18.08
N GLY A 72 30.82 -6.14 -17.92
CA GLY A 72 30.44 -6.71 -16.64
C GLY A 72 29.14 -6.18 -16.05
N ALA A 73 28.35 -5.41 -16.81
CA ALA A 73 27.02 -5.03 -16.39
C ALA A 73 26.00 -6.15 -16.63
N ILE A 74 24.94 -6.16 -15.84
CA ILE A 74 23.75 -7.00 -16.02
C ILE A 74 22.65 -6.09 -16.55
N VAL A 75 22.07 -6.43 -17.71
CA VAL A 75 20.99 -5.62 -18.32
C VAL A 75 19.72 -6.45 -18.38
N VAL A 76 18.72 -6.05 -17.60
CA VAL A 76 17.34 -6.57 -17.65
C VAL A 76 16.49 -5.49 -18.35
N PRO A 77 16.15 -5.67 -19.63
CA PRO A 77 15.48 -4.63 -20.40
C PRO A 77 14.06 -4.39 -19.90
N ASP A 78 13.54 -3.18 -20.14
CA ASP A 78 12.12 -2.91 -20.03
C ASP A 78 11.32 -3.87 -20.94
N LEU A 79 10.36 -4.57 -20.38
CA LEU A 79 9.51 -5.51 -21.11
C LEU A 79 8.37 -4.73 -21.81
N HIS A 80 8.70 -4.10 -22.93
CA HIS A 80 7.80 -3.23 -23.72
C HIS A 80 6.46 -3.91 -24.05
N ASN A 81 5.46 -3.08 -24.38
CA ASN A 81 4.10 -3.47 -24.77
C ASN A 81 3.25 -4.12 -23.69
N ARG A 82 3.44 -3.74 -22.41
CA ARG A 82 2.52 -4.06 -21.33
C ARG A 82 1.51 -2.93 -21.11
N LEU A 83 0.35 -3.27 -20.56
CA LEU A 83 -0.65 -2.27 -20.14
C LEU A 83 -0.26 -1.56 -18.84
N TYR A 84 0.72 -2.10 -18.12
CA TYR A 84 1.23 -1.57 -16.87
C TYR A 84 2.74 -1.33 -16.95
N PRO A 85 3.28 -0.38 -16.17
CA PRO A 85 4.73 -0.19 -16.07
C PRO A 85 5.39 -1.43 -15.48
N THR A 86 6.48 -1.90 -16.06
CA THR A 86 7.22 -3.06 -15.53
C THR A 86 8.07 -2.73 -14.32
N HIS A 87 8.35 -1.46 -14.09
CA HIS A 87 8.99 -0.94 -12.87
C HIS A 87 8.41 0.44 -12.57
N PRO A 88 7.32 0.54 -11.81
CA PRO A 88 6.79 1.83 -11.39
C PRO A 88 7.73 2.48 -10.37
N SER A 89 8.11 3.73 -10.62
CA SER A 89 8.96 4.54 -9.72
C SER A 89 8.15 5.32 -8.67
N ARG A 90 6.84 5.13 -8.61
CA ARG A 90 5.94 5.73 -7.64
C ARG A 90 4.71 4.88 -7.42
N LEU A 91 4.09 5.04 -6.26
CA LEU A 91 2.78 4.44 -6.00
C LEU A 91 1.71 5.03 -6.93
N TYR A 92 0.68 4.24 -7.21
CA TYR A 92 -0.48 4.72 -7.96
C TYR A 92 -1.25 5.77 -7.16
N ALA A 93 -1.82 6.73 -7.88
CA ALA A 93 -2.87 7.60 -7.39
C ALA A 93 -4.25 7.06 -7.81
N PRO A 94 -5.33 7.45 -7.14
CA PRO A 94 -6.69 7.10 -7.56
C PRO A 94 -7.00 7.48 -9.01
N GLU A 95 -6.46 8.62 -9.47
CA GLU A 95 -6.60 9.12 -10.83
C GLU A 95 -5.97 8.18 -11.88
N ASP A 96 -4.84 7.54 -11.53
CA ASP A 96 -4.19 6.56 -12.40
C ASP A 96 -5.13 5.36 -12.62
N LEU A 97 -5.68 4.79 -11.53
CA LEU A 97 -6.55 3.63 -11.60
C LEU A 97 -7.91 3.95 -12.25
N ALA A 98 -8.44 5.14 -12.00
CA ALA A 98 -9.69 5.62 -12.59
C ALA A 98 -9.53 6.16 -14.02
N ALA A 99 -8.32 6.22 -14.57
CA ALA A 99 -8.10 6.68 -15.92
C ALA A 99 -8.96 5.88 -16.92
N GLY A 100 -9.64 6.59 -17.81
CA GLY A 100 -10.57 5.97 -18.77
C GLY A 100 -12.02 5.80 -18.27
N HIS A 101 -12.36 6.30 -17.07
CA HIS A 101 -13.71 6.21 -16.47
C HIS A 101 -14.85 6.69 -17.38
N ARG A 102 -14.59 7.61 -18.32
CA ARG A 102 -15.59 8.08 -19.31
C ARG A 102 -16.15 6.96 -20.21
N ASN A 103 -15.43 5.85 -20.30
CA ASN A 103 -15.83 4.65 -21.04
C ASN A 103 -16.46 3.59 -20.12
N GLY A 104 -16.95 3.99 -18.94
CA GLY A 104 -17.52 3.11 -17.93
C GLY A 104 -16.48 2.29 -17.16
N PHE A 105 -16.95 1.36 -16.31
CA PHE A 105 -16.11 0.49 -15.48
C PHE A 105 -15.11 -0.32 -16.32
N GLU A 106 -15.53 -0.79 -17.47
CA GLU A 106 -14.70 -1.55 -18.40
C GLU A 106 -13.56 -0.72 -19.04
N GLY A 107 -13.72 0.59 -19.10
CA GLY A 107 -12.73 1.52 -19.61
C GLY A 107 -11.66 1.91 -18.61
N LEU A 108 -11.86 1.67 -17.31
CA LEU A 108 -10.89 2.00 -16.26
C LEU A 108 -9.55 1.34 -16.53
N TYR A 109 -8.47 2.07 -16.28
CA TYR A 109 -7.11 1.51 -16.35
C TYR A 109 -6.99 0.28 -15.46
N ASP A 110 -7.50 0.35 -14.24
CA ASP A 110 -7.52 -0.76 -13.27
C ASP A 110 -8.19 -2.02 -13.83
N THR A 111 -9.41 -1.89 -14.37
CA THR A 111 -10.15 -3.01 -14.97
C THR A 111 -9.43 -3.57 -16.20
N ARG A 112 -8.82 -2.71 -17.02
CA ARG A 112 -8.06 -3.14 -18.20
C ARG A 112 -6.80 -3.94 -17.82
N VAL A 113 -6.06 -3.50 -16.79
CA VAL A 113 -4.91 -4.26 -16.27
C VAL A 113 -5.37 -5.61 -15.70
N TYR A 114 -6.45 -5.64 -14.94
CA TYR A 114 -7.03 -6.87 -14.43
C TYR A 114 -7.39 -7.86 -15.55
N ARG A 115 -8.05 -7.37 -16.61
CA ARG A 115 -8.41 -8.21 -17.76
C ARG A 115 -7.18 -8.73 -18.50
N HIS A 116 -6.15 -7.91 -18.64
CA HIS A 116 -4.87 -8.34 -19.18
C HIS A 116 -4.26 -9.45 -18.32
N PHE A 117 -4.22 -9.26 -17.00
CA PHE A 117 -3.74 -10.24 -16.03
C PHE A 117 -4.45 -11.59 -16.19
N VAL A 118 -5.78 -11.59 -16.19
CA VAL A 118 -6.58 -12.82 -16.36
C VAL A 118 -6.34 -13.48 -17.73
N ALA A 119 -6.31 -12.68 -18.80
CA ALA A 119 -6.12 -13.19 -20.16
C ALA A 119 -4.74 -13.84 -20.39
N HIS A 120 -3.74 -13.47 -19.60
CA HIS A 120 -2.37 -14.01 -19.67
C HIS A 120 -2.08 -15.06 -18.59
N GLY A 121 -3.11 -15.66 -18.01
CA GLY A 121 -2.97 -16.79 -17.06
C GLY A 121 -2.92 -16.39 -15.58
N GLY A 122 -3.10 -15.11 -15.25
CA GLY A 122 -3.14 -14.64 -13.87
C GLY A 122 -1.86 -14.95 -13.10
N ALA A 123 -2.00 -15.59 -11.95
CA ALA A 123 -0.88 -16.02 -11.11
C ALA A 123 -0.03 -17.16 -11.73
N LEU A 124 -0.51 -17.80 -12.79
CA LEU A 124 0.15 -18.89 -13.53
C LEU A 124 0.57 -18.45 -14.94
N ALA A 125 0.90 -17.18 -15.11
CA ALA A 125 1.31 -16.59 -16.37
C ALA A 125 2.56 -17.27 -16.96
N ASP A 126 2.78 -17.11 -18.28
CA ASP A 126 4.04 -17.52 -18.91
C ASP A 126 5.24 -16.76 -18.31
N ILE A 127 6.44 -17.27 -18.56
CA ILE A 127 7.67 -16.75 -17.95
C ILE A 127 7.91 -15.25 -18.20
N ARG A 128 7.52 -14.72 -19.36
CA ARG A 128 7.75 -13.31 -19.71
C ARG A 128 6.78 -12.40 -18.95
N GLU A 129 5.51 -12.80 -18.89
CA GLU A 129 4.49 -12.09 -18.13
C GLU A 129 4.76 -12.21 -16.63
N ALA A 130 5.12 -13.41 -16.15
CA ALA A 130 5.46 -13.63 -14.75
C ALA A 130 6.66 -12.76 -14.31
N LEU A 131 7.68 -12.63 -15.15
CA LEU A 131 8.82 -11.74 -14.88
C LEU A 131 8.39 -10.27 -14.82
N ALA A 132 7.57 -9.81 -15.78
CA ALA A 132 7.06 -8.45 -15.80
C ALA A 132 6.25 -8.13 -14.53
N GLN A 133 5.37 -9.05 -14.09
CA GLN A 133 4.61 -8.89 -12.85
C GLN A 133 5.52 -8.82 -11.62
N ARG A 134 6.61 -9.60 -11.56
CA ARG A 134 7.55 -9.56 -10.44
C ARG A 134 8.38 -8.28 -10.40
N LEU A 135 8.81 -7.79 -11.54
CA LEU A 135 9.50 -6.49 -11.64
C LEU A 135 8.57 -5.34 -11.24
N HIS A 136 7.29 -5.39 -11.68
CA HIS A 136 6.29 -4.43 -11.26
C HIS A 136 6.11 -4.43 -9.74
N ASP A 137 5.90 -5.61 -9.14
CA ASP A 137 5.68 -5.75 -7.71
C ASP A 137 6.93 -5.28 -6.91
N HIS A 138 8.13 -5.50 -7.44
CA HIS A 138 9.36 -4.97 -6.85
C HIS A 138 9.40 -3.44 -6.88
N GLY A 139 9.10 -2.80 -8.02
CA GLY A 139 9.04 -1.33 -8.10
C GLY A 139 7.96 -0.73 -7.20
N ILE A 140 6.85 -1.46 -6.96
CA ILE A 140 5.85 -1.04 -5.97
C ILE A 140 6.39 -1.17 -4.55
N ASP A 141 7.13 -2.25 -4.22
CA ASP A 141 7.78 -2.40 -2.90
C ASP A 141 8.75 -1.26 -2.63
N ASP A 142 9.54 -0.90 -3.61
CA ASP A 142 10.53 0.16 -3.57
C ASP A 142 9.86 1.53 -3.33
N ALA A 143 8.97 1.95 -4.21
CA ALA A 143 8.20 3.19 -4.04
C ALA A 143 7.39 3.24 -2.73
N LEU A 144 6.97 2.08 -2.21
CA LEU A 144 6.28 1.99 -0.92
C LEU A 144 7.23 2.21 0.25
N ASN A 145 8.41 1.63 0.22
CA ASN A 145 9.43 1.83 1.25
C ASN A 145 9.81 3.31 1.34
N ASP A 146 10.10 3.97 0.22
CA ASP A 146 10.39 5.41 0.17
C ASP A 146 9.25 6.25 0.75
N THR A 147 8.00 5.90 0.39
CA THR A 147 6.80 6.59 0.90
C THR A 147 6.69 6.46 2.42
N ILE A 148 6.95 5.28 2.98
CA ILE A 148 6.87 5.01 4.43
C ILE A 148 8.03 5.63 5.18
N ASP A 149 9.22 5.62 4.59
CA ASP A 149 10.40 6.24 5.19
C ASP A 149 10.25 7.77 5.24
N ALA A 150 9.76 8.38 4.17
CA ALA A 150 9.40 9.81 4.18
C ALA A 150 8.34 10.14 5.23
N TRP A 151 7.30 9.29 5.38
CA TRP A 151 6.29 9.41 6.43
C TRP A 151 6.92 9.35 7.83
N THR A 152 7.75 8.34 8.07
CA THR A 152 8.40 8.11 9.36
C THR A 152 9.34 9.25 9.72
N ALA A 153 10.09 9.76 8.76
CA ALA A 153 11.00 10.89 8.94
C ALA A 153 10.25 12.20 9.28
N ALA A 154 9.09 12.43 8.65
CA ALA A 154 8.35 13.67 8.80
C ALA A 154 7.41 13.70 10.02
N SER A 155 6.69 12.60 10.32
CA SER A 155 5.66 12.58 11.36
C SER A 155 5.99 11.70 12.54
N GLY A 156 6.65 10.56 12.31
CA GLY A 156 6.87 9.54 13.33
C GLY A 156 5.59 8.89 13.88
N GLY A 157 4.42 9.16 13.28
CA GLY A 157 3.14 8.64 13.74
C GLY A 157 2.98 7.14 13.44
N PRO A 158 2.18 6.41 14.25
CA PRO A 158 1.98 4.99 14.05
C PRO A 158 1.21 4.68 12.76
N VAL A 159 1.56 3.56 12.14
CA VAL A 159 0.85 3.00 10.98
C VAL A 159 -0.19 2.01 11.48
N ILE A 160 -1.47 2.26 11.18
CA ILE A 160 -2.61 1.47 11.67
C ILE A 160 -3.31 0.81 10.48
N GLY A 161 -3.42 -0.52 10.51
CA GLY A 161 -4.13 -1.29 9.51
C GLY A 161 -5.63 -1.38 9.81
N VAL A 162 -6.48 -1.23 8.79
CA VAL A 162 -7.93 -1.46 8.92
C VAL A 162 -8.34 -2.52 7.90
N MET A 163 -8.75 -3.68 8.43
CA MET A 163 -9.17 -4.87 7.71
C MET A 163 -10.65 -5.14 7.94
N GLY A 164 -11.31 -5.81 7.00
CA GLY A 164 -12.71 -6.19 7.17
C GLY A 164 -13.42 -6.53 5.87
N GLY A 165 -14.73 -6.77 5.97
CA GLY A 165 -15.54 -7.26 4.87
C GLY A 165 -15.60 -6.32 3.66
N HIS A 166 -15.24 -6.82 2.47
CA HIS A 166 -15.37 -6.11 1.21
C HIS A 166 -16.83 -5.93 0.77
N ALA A 167 -17.70 -6.83 1.21
CA ALA A 167 -19.11 -6.83 0.84
C ALA A 167 -19.98 -5.91 1.72
N GLU A 168 -19.37 -5.20 2.66
CA GLU A 168 -20.10 -4.29 3.54
C GLU A 168 -20.69 -3.11 2.74
N PRO A 169 -22.03 -2.90 2.78
CA PRO A 169 -22.66 -1.86 1.98
C PRO A 169 -22.25 -0.46 2.45
N ARG A 170 -22.05 0.45 1.50
CA ARG A 170 -21.91 1.89 1.80
C ARG A 170 -23.15 2.38 2.58
N GLY A 171 -22.92 3.15 3.63
CA GLY A 171 -23.96 3.69 4.49
C GLY A 171 -24.43 2.78 5.63
N SER A 172 -23.99 1.51 5.67
CA SER A 172 -24.27 0.61 6.80
C SER A 172 -23.61 1.09 8.10
N ARG A 173 -24.00 0.50 9.23
CA ARG A 173 -23.40 0.81 10.53
C ARG A 173 -21.89 0.49 10.55
N ALA A 174 -21.50 -0.67 10.08
CA ALA A 174 -20.09 -1.08 10.05
C ALA A 174 -19.25 -0.17 9.14
N TYR A 175 -19.80 0.22 7.97
CA TYR A 175 -19.15 1.19 7.07
C TYR A 175 -18.93 2.54 7.78
N ARG A 176 -19.96 3.08 8.48
CA ARG A 176 -19.86 4.34 9.23
C ARG A 176 -18.84 4.26 10.37
N HIS A 177 -18.82 3.16 11.12
CA HIS A 177 -17.83 2.95 12.18
C HIS A 177 -16.41 2.92 11.62
N ALA A 178 -16.17 2.19 10.54
CA ALA A 178 -14.86 2.12 9.89
C ALA A 178 -14.41 3.49 9.36
N ALA A 179 -15.33 4.26 8.77
CA ALA A 179 -15.05 5.61 8.30
C ALA A 179 -14.70 6.57 9.45
N GLU A 180 -15.46 6.51 10.55
CA GLU A 180 -15.17 7.36 11.72
C GLU A 180 -13.84 6.98 12.39
N ILE A 181 -13.50 5.69 12.47
CA ILE A 181 -12.18 5.24 12.94
C ILE A 181 -11.08 5.79 12.03
N GLY A 182 -11.20 5.65 10.71
CA GLY A 182 -10.22 6.18 9.76
C GLY A 182 -10.02 7.68 9.92
N ARG A 183 -11.11 8.44 10.06
CA ARG A 183 -11.07 9.89 10.29
C ARG A 183 -10.32 10.24 11.58
N ARG A 184 -10.66 9.62 12.69
CA ARG A 184 -10.08 9.92 14.00
C ARG A 184 -8.61 9.52 14.09
N LEU A 185 -8.22 8.38 13.49
CA LEU A 185 -6.82 7.96 13.41
C LEU A 185 -5.99 8.98 12.61
N ALA A 186 -6.50 9.43 11.44
CA ALA A 186 -5.82 10.43 10.63
C ALA A 186 -5.71 11.79 11.35
N VAL A 187 -6.76 12.24 12.05
CA VAL A 187 -6.73 13.44 12.91
C VAL A 187 -5.71 13.30 14.03
N ALA A 188 -5.56 12.10 14.59
CA ALA A 188 -4.56 11.80 15.63
C ALA A 188 -3.12 11.68 15.11
N GLY A 189 -2.89 11.86 13.81
CA GLY A 189 -1.56 11.78 13.19
C GLY A 189 -1.11 10.36 12.87
N CYS A 190 -2.01 9.38 12.86
CA CYS A 190 -1.72 8.02 12.42
C CYS A 190 -1.82 7.92 10.89
N LEU A 191 -1.02 7.04 10.28
CA LEU A 191 -1.20 6.63 8.90
C LEU A 191 -2.20 5.47 8.85
N VAL A 192 -3.33 5.68 8.17
CA VAL A 192 -4.32 4.63 7.91
C VAL A 192 -3.91 3.81 6.70
N VAL A 193 -3.80 2.49 6.86
CA VAL A 193 -3.48 1.53 5.78
C VAL A 193 -4.60 0.50 5.67
N THR A 194 -5.02 0.19 4.44
CA THR A 194 -6.06 -0.81 4.17
C THR A 194 -5.66 -1.78 3.06
N GLY A 195 -6.43 -2.85 2.91
CA GLY A 195 -6.29 -3.78 1.77
C GLY A 195 -6.80 -3.24 0.42
N GLY A 196 -7.35 -2.01 0.39
CA GLY A 196 -7.73 -1.31 -0.84
C GLY A 196 -8.95 -1.84 -1.57
N GLY A 197 -9.73 -2.74 -0.96
CA GLY A 197 -11.01 -3.20 -1.49
C GLY A 197 -12.18 -2.27 -1.12
N PRO A 198 -13.40 -2.57 -1.59
CA PRO A 198 -14.62 -1.88 -1.21
C PRO A 198 -15.01 -2.17 0.26
N GLY A 199 -16.13 -1.66 0.72
CA GLY A 199 -16.69 -1.91 2.05
C GLY A 199 -15.90 -1.26 3.17
N VAL A 200 -15.51 -2.03 4.19
CA VAL A 200 -14.81 -1.53 5.40
C VAL A 200 -13.52 -0.80 5.04
N MET A 201 -12.74 -1.31 4.09
CA MET A 201 -11.47 -0.75 3.66
C MET A 201 -11.66 0.60 2.96
N GLU A 202 -12.63 0.68 2.06
CA GLU A 202 -13.01 1.94 1.41
C GLU A 202 -13.46 2.97 2.46
N ALA A 203 -14.28 2.55 3.43
CA ALA A 203 -14.78 3.42 4.47
C ALA A 203 -13.65 4.05 5.30
N ALA A 204 -12.66 3.26 5.70
CA ALA A 204 -11.53 3.76 6.49
C ALA A 204 -10.70 4.80 5.73
N ASN A 205 -10.40 4.57 4.44
CA ASN A 205 -9.71 5.55 3.61
C ASN A 205 -10.57 6.80 3.34
N LEU A 206 -11.89 6.66 3.14
CA LEU A 206 -12.81 7.80 3.04
C LEU A 206 -12.77 8.67 4.32
N GLY A 207 -12.79 8.02 5.47
CA GLY A 207 -12.69 8.72 6.76
C GLY A 207 -11.39 9.49 6.89
N ALA A 208 -10.26 8.88 6.53
CA ALA A 208 -8.95 9.53 6.50
C ALA A 208 -8.95 10.71 5.50
N ALA A 209 -9.56 10.55 4.32
CA ALA A 209 -9.66 11.61 3.31
C ALA A 209 -10.50 12.82 3.77
N ALA A 210 -11.51 12.58 4.62
CA ALA A 210 -12.35 13.61 5.20
C ALA A 210 -11.81 14.18 6.52
N SER A 211 -10.60 13.77 6.97
CA SER A 211 -10.08 14.10 8.31
C SER A 211 -9.85 15.59 8.56
N THR A 212 -9.60 16.37 7.50
CA THR A 212 -9.41 17.82 7.57
C THR A 212 -10.71 18.63 7.50
N ALA A 213 -11.85 17.97 7.20
CA ALA A 213 -13.17 18.58 7.17
C ALA A 213 -13.89 18.48 8.54
N GLN A 214 -15.01 19.19 8.65
CA GLN A 214 -15.88 19.07 9.84
C GLN A 214 -16.47 17.65 9.92
N PRO A 215 -16.69 17.09 11.12
CA PRO A 215 -17.21 15.73 11.30
C PRO A 215 -18.52 15.43 10.55
N GLU A 216 -19.43 16.41 10.49
CA GLU A 216 -20.73 16.29 9.81
C GLU A 216 -20.58 16.10 8.29
N HIS A 217 -19.46 16.57 7.73
CA HIS A 217 -19.17 16.40 6.31
C HIS A 217 -18.99 14.93 5.95
N LEU A 218 -18.30 14.14 6.80
CA LEU A 218 -18.15 12.69 6.58
C LEU A 218 -19.50 11.99 6.48
N THR A 219 -20.47 12.34 7.35
CA THR A 219 -21.82 11.80 7.29
C THR A 219 -22.47 12.09 5.94
N THR A 220 -22.36 13.34 5.46
CA THR A 220 -22.90 13.76 4.15
C THR A 220 -22.28 12.98 3.00
N LEU A 221 -20.95 12.76 3.01
CA LEU A 221 -20.24 11.98 1.97
C LEU A 221 -20.74 10.52 1.97
N ILE A 222 -20.88 9.90 3.14
CA ILE A 222 -21.37 8.52 3.26
C ILE A 222 -22.82 8.41 2.76
N ASP A 223 -23.69 9.36 3.09
CA ASP A 223 -25.08 9.37 2.64
C ASP A 223 -25.19 9.50 1.12
N GLN A 224 -24.29 10.27 0.48
CA GLN A 224 -24.22 10.32 -0.98
C GLN A 224 -23.73 9.00 -1.58
N LEU A 225 -22.70 8.36 -0.99
CA LEU A 225 -22.19 7.06 -1.44
C LEU A 225 -23.24 5.95 -1.28
N ALA A 226 -24.11 6.04 -0.28
CA ALA A 226 -25.18 5.09 -0.04
C ALA A 226 -26.23 5.01 -1.18
N ALA A 227 -26.23 5.96 -2.12
CA ALA A 227 -27.02 5.87 -3.35
C ALA A 227 -26.55 4.76 -4.30
N ALA A 228 -25.28 4.31 -4.18
CA ALA A 228 -24.71 3.12 -4.84
C ALA A 228 -24.07 2.23 -3.77
N PRO A 229 -24.87 1.48 -3.00
CA PRO A 229 -24.38 0.83 -1.77
C PRO A 229 -23.51 -0.39 -2.03
N ARG A 230 -23.65 -1.06 -3.16
CA ARG A 230 -22.98 -2.31 -3.52
C ARG A 230 -22.30 -2.18 -4.88
N PHE A 231 -21.22 -2.93 -5.07
CA PHE A 231 -20.43 -2.91 -6.31
C PHE A 231 -20.91 -3.93 -7.37
N ASP A 232 -22.08 -4.53 -7.20
CA ASP A 232 -22.72 -5.37 -8.21
C ASP A 232 -22.92 -4.60 -9.54
N ASP A 233 -23.14 -3.28 -9.45
CA ASP A 233 -23.05 -2.33 -10.57
C ASP A 233 -21.77 -1.51 -10.42
N GLY A 234 -20.69 -1.98 -11.04
CA GLY A 234 -19.37 -1.33 -10.99
C GLY A 234 -19.37 0.09 -11.56
N ASP A 235 -20.20 0.36 -12.57
CA ASP A 235 -20.33 1.70 -13.17
C ASP A 235 -20.94 2.69 -12.19
N ALA A 236 -22.09 2.34 -11.58
CA ALA A 236 -22.75 3.21 -10.60
C ALA A 236 -21.88 3.41 -9.37
N TYR A 237 -21.24 2.34 -8.90
CA TYR A 237 -20.37 2.35 -7.72
C TYR A 237 -19.18 3.29 -7.92
N THR A 238 -18.44 3.14 -9.04
CA THR A 238 -17.25 3.94 -9.36
C THR A 238 -17.61 5.39 -9.63
N ARG A 239 -18.67 5.64 -10.43
CA ARG A 239 -19.13 6.98 -10.71
C ARG A 239 -19.48 7.74 -9.44
N LYS A 240 -20.20 7.10 -8.50
CA LYS A 240 -20.56 7.71 -7.22
C LYS A 240 -19.31 8.00 -6.36
N ALA A 241 -18.30 7.14 -6.38
CA ALA A 241 -17.03 7.40 -5.70
C ALA A 241 -16.32 8.62 -6.29
N LEU A 242 -16.26 8.74 -7.63
CA LEU A 242 -15.66 9.91 -8.30
C LEU A 242 -16.40 11.20 -7.98
N GLU A 243 -17.73 11.19 -7.99
CA GLU A 243 -18.55 12.36 -7.60
C GLU A 243 -18.27 12.80 -6.16
N VAL A 244 -18.16 11.85 -5.23
CA VAL A 244 -17.89 12.15 -3.82
C VAL A 244 -16.44 12.63 -3.61
N ARG A 245 -15.48 12.14 -4.38
CA ARG A 245 -14.10 12.64 -4.33
C ARG A 245 -13.99 14.13 -4.65
N GLU A 246 -14.79 14.64 -5.56
CA GLU A 246 -14.81 16.08 -5.89
C GLU A 246 -15.24 16.96 -4.72
N LEU A 247 -15.89 16.37 -3.70
CA LEU A 247 -16.32 17.07 -2.50
C LEU A 247 -15.31 16.99 -1.34
N LEU A 248 -14.26 16.19 -1.50
CA LEU A 248 -13.20 16.09 -0.48
C LEU A 248 -12.34 17.35 -0.47
N PRO A 249 -11.77 17.70 0.71
CA PRO A 249 -10.78 18.77 0.77
C PRO A 249 -9.60 18.48 -0.16
N PRO A 250 -9.07 19.49 -0.85
CA PRO A 250 -7.89 19.31 -1.70
C PRO A 250 -6.66 18.95 -0.87
N GLU A 251 -5.80 18.08 -1.41
CA GLU A 251 -4.50 17.80 -0.82
C GLU A 251 -3.65 19.07 -0.85
N GLY A 252 -3.17 19.49 0.33
CA GLY A 252 -2.32 20.68 0.43
C GLY A 252 -0.91 20.39 -0.13
N ALA A 253 -0.47 21.22 -1.08
CA ALA A 253 0.82 21.05 -1.78
C ALA A 253 2.07 21.35 -0.92
N ALA A 254 1.92 21.86 0.29
CA ALA A 254 3.05 22.38 1.09
C ALA A 254 3.68 21.34 2.04
N ASP A 255 3.06 20.18 2.23
CA ASP A 255 3.50 19.15 3.17
C ASP A 255 3.67 17.82 2.42
N ALA A 256 4.89 17.29 2.38
CA ALA A 256 5.24 16.05 1.70
C ALA A 256 4.45 14.82 2.21
N VAL A 257 3.90 14.89 3.42
CA VAL A 257 3.12 13.82 4.05
C VAL A 257 1.64 14.16 4.25
N ALA A 258 1.17 15.28 3.69
CA ALA A 258 -0.24 15.67 3.75
C ALA A 258 -1.19 14.59 3.20
N TRP A 259 -0.72 13.82 2.23
CA TRP A 259 -1.46 12.71 1.62
C TRP A 259 -2.03 11.71 2.65
N ALA A 260 -1.35 11.52 3.78
CA ALA A 260 -1.83 10.61 4.84
C ALA A 260 -3.18 11.06 5.44
N ARG A 261 -3.43 12.38 5.49
CA ARG A 261 -4.69 12.99 5.93
C ARG A 261 -5.72 13.15 4.80
N HIS A 262 -5.33 12.78 3.58
CA HIS A 262 -6.18 12.83 2.39
C HIS A 262 -6.52 11.43 1.87
N GLY A 263 -6.54 10.42 2.76
CA GLY A 263 -6.96 9.07 2.46
C GLY A 263 -5.98 7.99 2.91
N GLY A 264 -4.74 8.35 3.26
CA GLY A 264 -3.73 7.38 3.66
C GLY A 264 -3.34 6.45 2.52
N LEU A 265 -3.02 5.21 2.87
CA LEU A 265 -2.48 4.19 1.97
C LEU A 265 -3.46 3.04 1.77
N SER A 266 -3.54 2.52 0.57
CA SER A 266 -4.13 1.21 0.31
C SER A 266 -3.15 0.26 -0.37
N VAL A 267 -3.28 -1.03 -0.07
CA VAL A 267 -2.41 -2.11 -0.59
C VAL A 267 -3.27 -3.20 -1.24
N PRO A 268 -3.86 -2.95 -2.42
CA PRO A 268 -4.69 -3.90 -3.14
C PRO A 268 -3.91 -4.87 -4.02
N THR A 269 -4.63 -5.84 -4.60
CA THR A 269 -4.09 -6.78 -5.59
C THR A 269 -5.00 -6.89 -6.81
N TRP A 270 -4.40 -7.13 -8.00
CA TRP A 270 -5.18 -7.47 -9.18
C TRP A 270 -5.75 -8.90 -9.16
N LEU A 271 -5.37 -9.76 -8.20
CA LEU A 271 -6.03 -11.07 -8.05
C LEU A 271 -7.55 -10.93 -7.87
N TYR A 272 -7.97 -9.89 -7.15
CA TYR A 272 -9.38 -9.53 -6.93
C TYR A 272 -9.84 -8.34 -7.77
N GLY A 273 -9.24 -8.10 -8.92
CA GLY A 273 -9.48 -6.93 -9.76
C GLY A 273 -10.85 -6.87 -10.44
N HIS A 274 -11.75 -7.84 -10.19
CA HIS A 274 -13.16 -7.74 -10.51
C HIS A 274 -13.93 -6.82 -9.55
N GLU A 275 -13.34 -6.51 -8.38
CA GLU A 275 -13.86 -5.51 -7.44
C GLU A 275 -13.39 -4.12 -7.85
N PRO A 276 -14.24 -3.06 -7.71
CA PRO A 276 -13.82 -1.69 -7.97
C PRO A 276 -12.66 -1.27 -7.07
N ALA A 277 -11.72 -0.50 -7.63
CA ALA A 277 -10.66 0.09 -6.83
C ALA A 277 -11.21 1.05 -5.75
N ASN A 278 -10.58 1.04 -4.58
CA ASN A 278 -10.81 2.03 -3.54
C ASN A 278 -10.20 3.38 -3.97
N LEU A 279 -11.05 4.32 -4.37
CA LEU A 279 -10.63 5.62 -4.87
C LEU A 279 -10.44 6.68 -3.76
N PHE A 280 -10.56 6.31 -2.48
CA PHE A 280 -10.39 7.25 -1.36
C PHE A 280 -9.02 7.18 -0.68
N ALA A 281 -8.19 6.19 -1.01
CA ALA A 281 -6.80 6.19 -0.60
C ALA A 281 -5.99 7.19 -1.42
N ALA A 282 -5.12 7.96 -0.78
CA ALA A 282 -4.28 8.96 -1.46
C ALA A 282 -3.12 8.32 -2.23
N ARG A 283 -2.59 7.20 -1.69
CA ARG A 283 -1.51 6.41 -2.31
C ARG A 283 -1.93 4.94 -2.37
N ILE A 284 -1.60 4.26 -3.46
CA ILE A 284 -2.07 2.91 -3.74
C ILE A 284 -0.89 2.03 -4.18
N ALA A 285 -0.49 1.12 -3.31
CA ALA A 285 0.51 0.09 -3.61
C ALA A 285 -0.20 -1.15 -4.16
N LYS A 286 -0.39 -1.24 -5.49
CA LYS A 286 -1.18 -2.31 -6.10
C LYS A 286 -0.28 -3.39 -6.70
N TYR A 287 -0.46 -4.63 -6.24
CA TYR A 287 0.36 -5.79 -6.55
C TYR A 287 -0.33 -6.78 -7.49
N PHE A 288 0.45 -7.53 -8.24
CA PHE A 288 0.00 -8.77 -8.88
C PHE A 288 -0.01 -9.94 -7.90
N SER A 289 0.98 -10.01 -7.00
CA SER A 289 1.10 -11.08 -6.00
C SER A 289 0.27 -10.78 -4.76
N ASN A 290 -0.77 -11.59 -4.51
CA ASN A 290 -1.56 -11.48 -3.28
C ASN A 290 -0.73 -11.83 -2.02
N ALA A 291 0.18 -12.78 -2.11
CA ALA A 291 1.01 -13.18 -0.97
C ALA A 291 1.94 -12.05 -0.50
N ILE A 292 2.59 -11.33 -1.43
CA ILE A 292 3.40 -10.15 -1.10
C ILE A 292 2.51 -9.07 -0.48
N ARG A 293 1.37 -8.78 -1.12
CA ARG A 293 0.40 -7.78 -0.65
C ARG A 293 -0.08 -8.03 0.78
N GLU A 294 -0.46 -9.26 1.12
CA GLU A 294 -0.94 -9.61 2.46
C GLU A 294 0.15 -9.43 3.52
N ASP A 295 1.34 -9.91 3.23
CA ASP A 295 2.48 -9.76 4.14
C ASP A 295 2.85 -8.28 4.33
N THR A 296 2.88 -7.50 3.25
CA THR A 296 3.22 -6.08 3.25
C THR A 296 2.29 -5.27 4.16
N ILE A 297 0.96 -5.46 4.08
CA ILE A 297 0.02 -4.73 4.95
C ILE A 297 0.33 -4.96 6.42
N LEU A 298 0.53 -6.22 6.81
CA LEU A 298 0.78 -6.59 8.20
C LEU A 298 2.16 -6.11 8.68
N ARG A 299 3.17 -6.11 7.81
CA ARG A 299 4.50 -5.58 8.08
C ARG A 299 4.46 -4.07 8.37
N LEU A 300 3.63 -3.33 7.63
CA LEU A 300 3.48 -1.88 7.80
C LEU A 300 2.68 -1.52 9.07
N ALA A 301 1.58 -2.25 9.33
CA ALA A 301 0.59 -1.91 10.36
C ALA A 301 1.03 -2.26 11.79
N ARG A 302 2.26 -1.98 12.13
CA ARG A 302 2.83 -2.30 13.44
C ARG A 302 2.26 -1.47 14.59
N GLY A 303 1.69 -0.30 14.29
CA GLY A 303 1.02 0.54 15.28
C GLY A 303 -0.25 -0.07 15.84
N GLY A 304 -0.83 -1.03 15.13
CA GLY A 304 -2.03 -1.77 15.51
C GLY A 304 -2.91 -2.13 14.32
N LEU A 305 -3.87 -3.01 14.56
CA LEU A 305 -4.78 -3.52 13.55
C LEU A 305 -6.22 -3.44 14.03
N VAL A 306 -7.10 -2.96 13.17
CA VAL A 306 -8.56 -3.03 13.33
C VAL A 306 -9.08 -4.15 12.42
N PHE A 307 -9.83 -5.07 13.00
CA PHE A 307 -10.53 -6.13 12.30
C PHE A 307 -12.04 -5.95 12.46
N ALA A 308 -12.71 -5.41 11.46
CA ALA A 308 -14.17 -5.47 11.39
C ALA A 308 -14.63 -6.86 10.96
N ALA A 309 -15.91 -7.19 11.20
CA ALA A 309 -16.49 -8.45 10.76
C ALA A 309 -16.21 -8.70 9.27
N GLY A 310 -15.83 -9.93 8.92
CA GLY A 310 -15.42 -10.28 7.57
C GLY A 310 -15.55 -11.77 7.28
N ARG A 311 -14.98 -12.21 6.17
CA ARG A 311 -14.99 -13.61 5.74
C ARG A 311 -13.59 -14.24 5.78
N ALA A 312 -13.38 -15.27 4.99
CA ALA A 312 -12.14 -16.07 5.01
C ALA A 312 -10.85 -15.24 4.90
N GLY A 313 -10.81 -14.22 4.04
CA GLY A 313 -9.63 -13.35 3.91
C GLY A 313 -9.32 -12.61 5.20
N THR A 314 -10.33 -12.00 5.85
CA THR A 314 -10.15 -11.31 7.13
C THR A 314 -9.70 -12.28 8.23
N VAL A 315 -10.24 -13.50 8.27
CA VAL A 315 -9.81 -14.54 9.21
C VAL A 315 -8.35 -14.95 8.97
N GLN A 316 -7.94 -15.10 7.72
CA GLN A 316 -6.55 -15.35 7.35
C GLN A 316 -5.63 -14.23 7.87
N GLU A 317 -5.99 -12.96 7.63
CA GLU A 317 -5.23 -11.80 8.10
C GLU A 317 -5.09 -11.77 9.62
N VAL A 318 -6.15 -12.15 10.38
CA VAL A 318 -6.11 -12.26 11.85
C VAL A 318 -5.05 -13.26 12.31
N PHE A 319 -5.05 -14.48 11.75
CA PHE A 319 -4.07 -15.51 12.17
C PHE A 319 -2.66 -15.20 11.68
N GLN A 320 -2.52 -14.58 10.52
CA GLN A 320 -1.22 -14.14 10.01
C GLN A 320 -0.65 -13.03 10.91
N ALA A 321 -1.46 -12.05 11.30
CA ALA A 321 -1.06 -11.00 12.23
C ALA A 321 -0.65 -11.57 13.61
N ALA A 322 -1.44 -12.50 14.14
CA ALA A 322 -1.13 -13.18 15.41
C ALA A 322 0.18 -13.96 15.31
N THR A 323 0.45 -14.64 14.19
CA THR A 323 1.71 -15.36 13.96
C THR A 323 2.89 -14.40 13.91
N LYS A 324 2.77 -13.28 13.18
CA LYS A 324 3.83 -12.26 13.09
C LYS A 324 4.12 -11.63 14.46
N ALA A 325 3.08 -11.36 15.25
CA ALA A 325 3.24 -10.85 16.62
C ALA A 325 3.91 -11.88 17.54
N PHE A 326 3.47 -13.14 17.48
CA PHE A 326 4.01 -14.23 18.31
C PHE A 326 5.53 -14.39 18.14
N TYR A 327 6.02 -14.33 16.89
CA TYR A 327 7.43 -14.47 16.54
C TYR A 327 8.18 -13.13 16.48
N ALA A 328 7.50 -12.01 16.68
CA ALA A 328 8.04 -10.66 16.50
C ALA A 328 8.81 -10.49 15.16
N THR A 329 8.30 -11.08 14.08
CA THR A 329 8.96 -11.16 12.76
C THR A 329 9.34 -9.79 12.23
N ASP A 330 8.47 -8.80 12.43
CA ASP A 330 8.68 -7.40 12.02
C ASP A 330 8.93 -6.49 13.24
N GLY A 331 9.23 -7.07 14.39
CA GLY A 331 9.37 -6.39 15.67
C GLY A 331 8.07 -6.34 16.48
N ALA A 332 8.00 -5.45 17.47
CA ALA A 332 6.84 -5.34 18.36
C ALA A 332 5.57 -4.94 17.60
N SER A 333 4.44 -5.54 17.94
CA SER A 333 3.11 -5.27 17.41
C SER A 333 2.27 -4.43 18.37
N GLY A 334 1.47 -3.52 17.84
CA GLY A 334 0.42 -2.81 18.56
C GLY A 334 -0.84 -3.65 18.77
N PRO A 335 -1.91 -3.03 19.32
CA PRO A 335 -3.16 -3.70 19.63
C PRO A 335 -3.87 -4.30 18.40
N PHE A 336 -4.57 -5.40 18.63
CA PHE A 336 -5.53 -6.00 17.72
C PHE A 336 -6.93 -5.67 18.22
N VAL A 337 -7.64 -4.79 17.53
CA VAL A 337 -8.96 -4.30 17.90
C VAL A 337 -10.00 -4.92 16.99
N PHE A 338 -10.85 -5.75 17.56
CA PHE A 338 -11.90 -6.47 16.86
C PHE A 338 -13.23 -5.73 17.01
N LEU A 339 -13.79 -5.23 15.92
CA LEU A 339 -15.07 -4.50 15.88
C LEU A 339 -16.19 -5.46 15.49
N ASP A 340 -17.32 -5.37 16.15
CA ASP A 340 -18.49 -6.24 16.12
C ASP A 340 -18.35 -7.38 17.15
N THR A 341 -18.71 -7.03 18.39
CA THR A 341 -18.63 -7.95 19.53
C THR A 341 -19.43 -9.23 19.29
N GLU A 342 -20.61 -9.15 18.67
CA GLU A 342 -21.45 -10.32 18.39
C GLU A 342 -20.71 -11.30 17.46
N PHE A 343 -20.11 -10.81 16.40
CA PHE A 343 -19.36 -11.62 15.45
C PHE A 343 -18.10 -12.24 16.09
N TRP A 344 -17.30 -11.43 16.77
CA TRP A 344 -15.99 -11.86 17.29
C TRP A 344 -16.04 -12.61 18.63
N THR A 345 -17.20 -12.68 19.29
CA THR A 345 -17.39 -13.52 20.48
C THR A 345 -18.29 -14.72 20.24
N GLY A 346 -19.24 -14.60 19.31
CA GLY A 346 -20.24 -15.62 18.97
C GLY A 346 -19.86 -16.46 17.77
N THR A 347 -19.72 -15.81 16.59
CA THR A 347 -19.44 -16.52 15.32
C THR A 347 -17.99 -17.00 15.24
N LEU A 348 -17.04 -16.14 15.54
CA LEU A 348 -15.61 -16.42 15.59
C LEU A 348 -15.02 -15.90 16.90
N PRO A 349 -14.98 -16.72 17.96
CA PRO A 349 -14.56 -16.28 19.30
C PRO A 349 -13.04 -16.09 19.38
N VAL A 350 -12.54 -14.97 18.82
CA VAL A 350 -11.11 -14.69 18.64
C VAL A 350 -10.33 -14.67 19.97
N GLU A 351 -10.92 -14.17 21.04
CA GLU A 351 -10.24 -14.14 22.35
C GLU A 351 -9.88 -15.55 22.82
N LYS A 352 -10.78 -16.52 22.63
CA LYS A 352 -10.55 -17.92 23.00
C LYS A 352 -9.47 -18.59 22.15
N LEU A 353 -9.26 -18.10 20.93
CA LEU A 353 -8.27 -18.65 20.01
C LEU A 353 -6.92 -17.95 20.16
N LEU A 354 -6.92 -16.61 20.20
CA LEU A 354 -5.68 -15.83 20.12
C LEU A 354 -5.02 -15.61 21.49
N ARG A 355 -5.80 -15.37 22.56
CA ARG A 355 -5.22 -15.09 23.88
C ARG A 355 -4.34 -16.24 24.40
N PRO A 356 -4.76 -17.51 24.36
CA PRO A 356 -3.88 -18.61 24.78
C PRO A 356 -2.61 -18.72 23.92
N LEU A 357 -2.74 -18.55 22.59
CA LEU A 357 -1.60 -18.57 21.68
C LEU A 357 -0.61 -17.45 22.02
N LEU A 358 -1.09 -16.22 22.13
CA LEU A 358 -0.26 -15.04 22.31
C LEU A 358 0.35 -14.93 23.72
N ALA A 359 -0.28 -15.55 24.73
CA ALA A 359 0.29 -15.65 26.09
C ALA A 359 1.59 -16.46 26.13
N ASP A 360 1.75 -17.44 25.23
CA ASP A 360 2.92 -18.33 25.17
C ASP A 360 4.04 -17.76 24.26
N SER A 361 3.95 -16.51 23.82
CA SER A 361 5.00 -15.91 23.00
C SER A 361 6.33 -15.83 23.75
N PRO A 362 7.48 -16.14 23.08
CA PRO A 362 8.81 -15.99 23.68
C PRO A 362 9.17 -14.52 23.97
N TYR A 363 8.40 -13.57 23.45
CA TYR A 363 8.61 -12.13 23.66
C TYR A 363 7.71 -11.53 24.76
N GLY A 364 7.07 -12.39 25.57
CA GLY A 364 6.24 -12.01 26.71
C GLY A 364 4.75 -12.27 26.47
N ASP A 365 3.92 -11.96 27.46
CA ASP A 365 2.47 -12.11 27.35
C ASP A 365 1.89 -11.07 26.40
N LEU A 366 1.59 -11.50 25.18
CA LEU A 366 0.96 -10.71 24.12
C LEU A 366 -0.57 -10.86 24.08
N ALA A 367 -1.19 -11.68 24.97
CA ALA A 367 -2.65 -11.80 25.04
C ALA A 367 -3.35 -10.46 25.30
N LYS A 368 -2.66 -9.53 25.96
CA LYS A 368 -3.10 -8.16 26.22
C LYS A 368 -3.31 -7.31 24.95
N LEU A 369 -2.79 -7.72 23.81
CA LEU A 369 -3.01 -7.01 22.53
C LEU A 369 -4.40 -7.24 21.96
N VAL A 370 -5.12 -8.27 22.40
CA VAL A 370 -6.43 -8.66 21.86
C VAL A 370 -7.54 -7.91 22.58
N HIS A 371 -8.28 -7.07 21.84
CA HIS A 371 -9.41 -6.29 22.35
C HIS A 371 -10.63 -6.48 21.44
N VAL A 372 -11.81 -6.69 22.03
CA VAL A 372 -13.07 -6.77 21.29
C VAL A 372 -13.98 -5.66 21.79
N THR A 373 -14.47 -4.81 20.90
CA THR A 373 -15.33 -3.67 21.25
C THR A 373 -16.25 -3.28 20.11
N ASP A 374 -17.38 -2.63 20.44
CA ASP A 374 -18.27 -1.93 19.50
C ASP A 374 -18.11 -0.41 19.59
N ASP A 375 -17.29 0.05 20.53
CA ASP A 375 -17.10 1.48 20.81
C ASP A 375 -15.93 2.03 19.99
N VAL A 376 -16.23 2.99 19.11
CA VAL A 376 -15.24 3.65 18.26
C VAL A 376 -14.27 4.51 19.09
N ASP A 377 -14.72 5.11 20.19
CA ASP A 377 -13.86 5.92 21.07
C ASP A 377 -12.82 5.03 21.75
N GLU A 378 -13.25 3.90 22.30
CA GLU A 378 -12.36 2.90 22.90
C GLU A 378 -11.37 2.34 21.86
N ALA A 379 -11.84 1.99 20.68
CA ALA A 379 -10.99 1.46 19.61
C ALA A 379 -9.84 2.43 19.25
N VAL A 380 -10.15 3.70 19.06
CA VAL A 380 -9.18 4.74 18.73
C VAL A 380 -8.19 4.97 19.89
N GLU A 381 -8.66 5.01 21.14
CA GLU A 381 -7.80 5.16 22.30
C GLU A 381 -6.81 4.01 22.46
N LEU A 382 -7.27 2.76 22.30
CA LEU A 382 -6.41 1.58 22.32
C LEU A 382 -5.28 1.67 21.29
N LEU A 383 -5.60 2.06 20.06
CA LEU A 383 -4.64 2.16 18.96
C LEU A 383 -3.64 3.30 19.15
N ARG A 384 -4.09 4.43 19.70
CA ARG A 384 -3.20 5.59 19.94
C ARG A 384 -2.19 5.35 21.05
N HIS A 385 -2.59 4.66 22.12
CA HIS A 385 -1.76 4.45 23.31
C HIS A 385 -1.03 3.11 23.33
N GLY A 386 -1.52 2.11 22.58
CA GLY A 386 -0.93 0.79 22.50
C GLY A 386 0.12 0.60 21.40
N ALA A 387 0.36 1.61 20.58
CA ALA A 387 1.39 1.52 19.55
C ALA A 387 2.77 1.34 20.20
N PRO A 388 3.62 0.39 19.73
CA PRO A 388 4.97 0.25 20.22
C PRO A 388 5.77 1.53 19.94
N ALA A 389 6.71 1.86 20.82
CA ALA A 389 7.64 2.96 20.57
C ALA A 389 8.33 2.75 19.22
N THR A 390 8.45 3.83 18.44
CA THR A 390 9.02 3.76 17.09
C THR A 390 10.44 3.18 17.12
N ALA A 391 10.84 2.50 16.04
CA ALA A 391 12.08 1.72 15.93
C ALA A 391 13.39 2.45 16.29
N ARG A 392 13.37 3.76 16.52
CA ARG A 392 14.53 4.51 17.06
C ARG A 392 14.93 4.11 18.47
N ASP A 393 14.00 3.57 19.26
CA ASP A 393 14.29 3.14 20.66
C ASP A 393 14.81 1.70 20.78
N THR A 394 14.54 0.83 19.79
CA THR A 394 14.93 -0.59 19.83
C THR A 394 16.37 -0.87 19.40
N GLN A 395 17.01 0.01 18.64
CA GLN A 395 18.44 -0.14 18.29
C GLN A 395 19.41 0.19 19.44
N ARG A 396 18.93 0.76 20.55
CA ARG A 396 19.77 1.10 21.72
C ARG A 396 19.84 0.00 22.78
N THR A 397 19.14 -1.10 22.65
CA THR A 397 19.02 -2.14 23.69
C THR A 397 19.38 -3.55 23.23
N THR A 398 20.18 -3.71 22.19
CA THR A 398 20.81 -5.01 21.92
C THR A 398 22.23 -5.01 22.48
N PRO A 399 22.56 -5.90 23.43
CA PRO A 399 23.88 -6.00 24.04
C PRO A 399 24.95 -6.51 23.06
#